data_5c995ac18a6f1a962a204ed1cf5bfda3
#
_entry.id   5c995ac18a6f1a962a204ed1cf5bfda3
#
_cell.length_a   1.000
_cell.length_b   1.000
_cell.length_c   1.000
_cell.angle_alpha   90.00
_cell.angle_beta   90.00
_cell.angle_gamma   90.00
#
_symmetry.space_group_name_H-M   'P 1'
#
loop_
_entity.id
_entity.type
_entity.pdbx_description
1 polymer ?
#
loop_
_entity_poly.entity_id
_entity_poly.type
_entity_poly.pdbx_seq_one_letter_code
_entity_poly.pdbx_strand_id
1 'polypeptide(L)'
;EIASCLVGSEMCIRDRINNERAQAGLAPVALGDSNHNAAAMERAEELAVSYSYVRPNGQRDFTVLAENGISDVSIGENYMAGCSTPDSAMDQWMATDFTRERILNADATTVSVGYYEGGVYNNYWVLIFSYPENSHTEDYRQEVLNLVNAQRAKYGLTALKMGDDALTAAAQTRAEEIAVVNSHVRPDGSKCFTVLKDYGVTDTPTGENAAWGSVSPEEVVNAWMNSEGHRANILNPEARKMSVGYYYNSNSTWGHQWIQIFTK
;
A
#
# COMPACT_ATOMS: atom_id res chain seq x y z
N GLU A 1 -20.94 6.50 -29.11
CA GLU A 1 -21.90 6.98 -28.06
C GLU A 1 -21.50 6.47 -26.65
N ILE A 2 -21.02 5.22 -26.49
CA ILE A 2 -20.62 4.65 -25.18
C ILE A 2 -19.44 5.44 -24.57
N ALA A 3 -18.42 5.80 -25.34
CA ALA A 3 -17.26 6.56 -24.85
C ALA A 3 -17.60 7.96 -24.34
N SER A 4 -18.58 8.63 -24.91
CA SER A 4 -19.02 9.98 -24.47
C SER A 4 -19.82 9.92 -23.17
N CYS A 5 -20.55 8.84 -22.91
CA CYS A 5 -21.28 8.63 -21.66
C CYS A 5 -20.32 8.26 -20.51
N LEU A 6 -19.25 7.52 -20.80
CA LEU A 6 -18.22 7.14 -19.81
C LEU A 6 -17.47 8.36 -19.26
N VAL A 7 -16.97 9.26 -20.11
CA VAL A 7 -16.23 10.47 -19.68
C VAL A 7 -17.05 11.34 -18.73
N GLY A 8 -18.38 11.41 -18.94
CA GLY A 8 -19.28 12.10 -18.02
C GLY A 8 -19.42 11.39 -16.66
N SER A 9 -19.45 10.07 -16.67
CA SER A 9 -19.59 9.24 -15.47
C SER A 9 -18.31 9.23 -14.61
N GLU A 10 -17.14 9.16 -15.23
CA GLU A 10 -15.84 9.21 -14.53
C GLU A 10 -15.68 10.55 -13.79
N MET A 11 -15.96 11.66 -14.46
CA MET A 11 -15.92 12.98 -13.82
C MET A 11 -16.94 13.11 -12.69
N CYS A 12 -18.15 12.58 -12.88
CA CYS A 12 -19.19 12.62 -11.86
C CYS A 12 -18.77 11.84 -10.59
N ILE A 13 -18.20 10.64 -10.75
CA ILE A 13 -17.70 9.83 -9.62
C ILE A 13 -16.56 10.56 -8.92
N ARG A 14 -15.55 11.06 -9.65
CA ARG A 14 -14.43 11.82 -9.06
C ARG A 14 -14.93 13.04 -8.27
N ASP A 15 -15.88 13.78 -8.82
CA ASP A 15 -16.41 14.98 -8.16
C ASP A 15 -17.17 14.61 -6.87
N ARG A 16 -17.91 13.51 -6.86
CA ARG A 16 -18.51 12.98 -5.63
C ARG A 16 -17.47 12.52 -4.61
N ILE A 17 -16.45 11.78 -5.03
CA ILE A 17 -15.32 11.41 -4.18
C ILE A 17 -14.72 12.66 -3.54
N ASN A 18 -14.45 13.70 -4.33
CA ASN A 18 -13.83 14.92 -3.85
C ASN A 18 -14.74 15.72 -2.90
N ASN A 19 -16.06 15.64 -3.07
CA ASN A 19 -17.01 16.21 -2.10
C ASN A 19 -16.94 15.50 -0.75
N GLU A 20 -16.90 14.15 -0.72
CA GLU A 20 -16.76 13.39 0.51
C GLU A 20 -15.40 13.66 1.19
N ARG A 21 -14.31 13.71 0.41
CA ARG A 21 -12.97 14.05 0.89
C ARG A 21 -12.91 15.47 1.46
N ALA A 22 -13.52 16.45 0.81
CA ALA A 22 -13.58 17.82 1.33
C ALA A 22 -14.33 17.92 2.66
N GLN A 23 -15.41 17.16 2.85
CA GLN A 23 -16.14 17.08 4.12
C GLN A 23 -15.27 16.47 5.24
N ALA A 24 -14.38 15.56 4.88
CA ALA A 24 -13.40 14.95 5.80
C ALA A 24 -12.12 15.80 5.98
N GLY A 25 -11.99 16.96 5.33
CA GLY A 25 -10.81 17.82 5.40
C GLY A 25 -9.59 17.31 4.62
N LEU A 26 -9.80 16.43 3.64
CA LEU A 26 -8.76 15.81 2.83
C LEU A 26 -8.54 16.53 1.50
N ALA A 27 -7.33 16.44 0.97
CA ALA A 27 -7.01 16.93 -0.36
C ALA A 27 -7.81 16.19 -1.46
N PRO A 28 -8.19 16.85 -2.56
CA PRO A 28 -8.88 16.19 -3.66
C PRO A 28 -7.95 15.21 -4.39
N VAL A 29 -8.53 14.14 -4.94
CA VAL A 29 -7.85 13.25 -5.88
C VAL A 29 -8.05 13.73 -7.32
N ALA A 30 -7.02 13.53 -8.15
CA ALA A 30 -7.12 13.72 -9.59
C ALA A 30 -7.72 12.47 -10.27
N LEU A 31 -8.37 12.65 -11.40
CA LEU A 31 -8.69 11.52 -12.28
C LEU A 31 -7.41 11.02 -12.94
N GLY A 32 -7.23 9.72 -12.98
CA GLY A 32 -6.11 9.09 -13.67
C GLY A 32 -6.10 9.38 -15.17
N ASP A 33 -4.95 9.22 -15.80
CA ASP A 33 -4.81 9.37 -17.25
C ASP A 33 -5.45 8.17 -18.02
N SER A 34 -5.23 8.12 -19.33
CA SER A 34 -5.80 7.06 -20.19
C SER A 34 -5.34 5.65 -19.77
N ASN A 35 -4.10 5.48 -19.29
CA ASN A 35 -3.58 4.19 -18.86
C ASN A 35 -4.23 3.75 -17.54
N HIS A 36 -4.40 4.68 -16.60
CA HIS A 36 -5.11 4.44 -15.35
C HIS A 36 -6.56 4.01 -15.58
N ASN A 37 -7.25 4.71 -16.46
CA ASN A 37 -8.63 4.36 -16.79
C ASN A 37 -8.71 3.03 -17.56
N ALA A 38 -7.74 2.73 -18.44
CA ALA A 38 -7.65 1.42 -19.10
C ALA A 38 -7.49 0.28 -18.08
N ALA A 39 -6.63 0.45 -17.08
CA ALA A 39 -6.46 -0.52 -16.00
C ALA A 39 -7.76 -0.75 -15.21
N ALA A 40 -8.49 0.31 -14.87
CA ALA A 40 -9.76 0.19 -14.15
C ALA A 40 -10.87 -0.44 -15.04
N MET A 41 -10.88 -0.16 -16.34
CA MET A 41 -11.78 -0.80 -17.31
C MET A 41 -11.50 -2.29 -17.44
N GLU A 42 -10.23 -2.68 -17.58
CA GLU A 42 -9.83 -4.10 -17.60
C GLU A 42 -10.31 -4.82 -16.34
N ARG A 43 -10.16 -4.22 -15.16
CA ARG A 43 -10.68 -4.79 -13.92
C ARG A 43 -12.21 -4.93 -13.92
N ALA A 44 -12.93 -3.95 -14.45
CA ALA A 44 -14.39 -4.04 -14.54
C ALA A 44 -14.85 -5.21 -15.45
N GLU A 45 -14.14 -5.45 -16.55
CA GLU A 45 -14.37 -6.60 -17.44
C GLU A 45 -14.03 -7.94 -16.75
N GLU A 46 -12.91 -8.01 -16.03
CA GLU A 46 -12.49 -9.19 -15.28
C GLU A 46 -13.50 -9.56 -14.18
N LEU A 47 -14.08 -8.57 -13.49
CA LEU A 47 -15.10 -8.80 -12.47
C LEU A 47 -16.40 -9.40 -13.03
N ALA A 48 -16.72 -9.16 -14.30
CA ALA A 48 -17.83 -9.80 -14.98
C ALA A 48 -17.57 -11.30 -15.22
N VAL A 49 -16.30 -11.72 -15.25
CA VAL A 49 -15.87 -13.14 -15.36
C VAL A 49 -15.71 -13.76 -13.97
N SER A 50 -15.03 -13.05 -13.06
CA SER A 50 -14.75 -13.52 -11.68
C SER A 50 -14.88 -12.36 -10.70
N TYR A 51 -15.96 -12.34 -9.91
CA TYR A 51 -16.25 -11.28 -8.94
C TYR A 51 -15.38 -11.44 -7.69
N SER A 52 -14.10 -11.03 -7.80
CA SER A 52 -13.06 -11.26 -6.79
C SER A 52 -11.93 -10.23 -6.88
N TYR A 53 -11.23 -9.99 -5.76
CA TYR A 53 -9.93 -9.28 -5.73
C TYR A 53 -8.78 -10.10 -6.36
N VAL A 54 -8.97 -11.40 -6.56
CA VAL A 54 -8.03 -12.21 -7.35
C VAL A 54 -8.49 -12.16 -8.78
N ARG A 55 -7.61 -11.73 -9.67
CA ARG A 55 -7.85 -11.61 -11.12
C ARG A 55 -8.01 -12.98 -11.78
N PRO A 56 -8.65 -13.10 -12.94
CA PRO A 56 -8.76 -14.37 -13.66
C PRO A 56 -7.42 -15.05 -13.98
N ASN A 57 -6.32 -14.27 -14.09
CA ASN A 57 -4.96 -14.78 -14.28
C ASN A 57 -4.31 -15.29 -12.97
N GLY A 58 -5.01 -15.25 -11.83
CA GLY A 58 -4.54 -15.69 -10.52
C GLY A 58 -3.71 -14.64 -9.75
N GLN A 59 -3.48 -13.49 -10.31
CA GLN A 59 -2.74 -12.40 -9.65
C GLN A 59 -3.68 -11.54 -8.78
N ARG A 60 -3.08 -10.62 -8.00
CA ARG A 60 -3.82 -9.65 -7.20
C ARG A 60 -4.32 -8.49 -8.07
N ASP A 61 -5.40 -7.85 -7.62
CA ASP A 61 -6.06 -6.71 -8.24
C ASP A 61 -5.09 -5.58 -8.67
N PHE A 62 -4.18 -5.19 -7.80
CA PHE A 62 -3.24 -4.07 -8.04
C PHE A 62 -2.25 -4.31 -9.20
N THR A 63 -2.02 -5.55 -9.61
CA THR A 63 -1.07 -5.87 -10.71
C THR A 63 -1.53 -5.30 -12.05
N VAL A 64 -2.81 -4.98 -12.20
CA VAL A 64 -3.36 -4.36 -13.40
C VAL A 64 -2.71 -3.01 -13.70
N LEU A 65 -2.30 -2.25 -12.67
CA LEU A 65 -1.63 -0.96 -12.88
C LEU A 65 -0.30 -1.15 -13.62
N ALA A 66 0.56 -2.05 -13.15
CA ALA A 66 1.85 -2.32 -13.81
C ALA A 66 1.70 -2.90 -15.21
N GLU A 67 0.72 -3.76 -15.46
CA GLU A 67 0.42 -4.32 -16.79
C GLU A 67 0.00 -3.21 -17.78
N ASN A 68 -0.59 -2.13 -17.28
CA ASN A 68 -0.93 -0.93 -18.05
C ASN A 68 0.17 0.15 -18.03
N GLY A 69 1.39 -0.18 -17.60
CA GLY A 69 2.54 0.71 -17.60
C GLY A 69 2.54 1.80 -16.52
N ILE A 70 1.80 1.59 -15.44
CA ILE A 70 1.66 2.54 -14.32
C ILE A 70 2.54 2.05 -13.18
N SER A 71 3.43 2.90 -12.69
CA SER A 71 4.31 2.62 -11.54
C SER A 71 3.72 3.07 -10.19
N ASP A 72 2.55 3.67 -10.19
CA ASP A 72 1.89 4.15 -8.97
C ASP A 72 1.68 3.03 -7.95
N VAL A 73 1.78 3.40 -6.69
CA VAL A 73 1.43 2.52 -5.56
C VAL A 73 -0.09 2.44 -5.44
N SER A 74 -0.64 1.24 -5.51
CA SER A 74 -2.07 1.02 -5.28
C SER A 74 -2.39 1.08 -3.78
N ILE A 75 -3.35 1.91 -3.41
CA ILE A 75 -3.96 1.93 -2.06
C ILE A 75 -5.03 0.84 -1.97
N GLY A 76 -5.64 0.50 -3.09
CA GLY A 76 -6.64 -0.56 -3.17
C GLY A 76 -7.74 -0.27 -4.18
N GLU A 77 -8.54 -1.31 -4.40
CA GLU A 77 -9.63 -1.33 -5.36
C GLU A 77 -10.98 -1.38 -4.64
N ASN A 78 -11.89 -0.49 -5.01
CA ASN A 78 -13.31 -0.63 -4.69
C ASN A 78 -14.04 -1.10 -5.93
N TYR A 79 -14.83 -2.16 -5.83
CA TYR A 79 -15.70 -2.57 -6.92
C TYR A 79 -17.14 -2.77 -6.48
N MET A 80 -18.06 -2.61 -7.43
CA MET A 80 -19.50 -2.77 -7.22
C MET A 80 -20.14 -3.33 -8.47
N ALA A 81 -21.11 -4.23 -8.29
CA ALA A 81 -21.90 -4.76 -9.38
C ALA A 81 -23.41 -4.50 -9.17
N GLY A 82 -24.13 -4.37 -10.28
CA GLY A 82 -25.59 -4.20 -10.29
C GLY A 82 -26.10 -2.76 -10.13
N CYS A 83 -25.23 -1.80 -9.82
CA CYS A 83 -25.60 -0.39 -9.77
C CYS A 83 -25.71 0.20 -11.17
N SER A 84 -26.87 0.75 -11.51
CA SER A 84 -27.13 1.29 -12.86
C SER A 84 -26.63 2.74 -13.06
N THR A 85 -26.22 3.41 -11.99
CA THR A 85 -25.74 4.80 -12.04
C THR A 85 -24.50 4.99 -11.18
N PRO A 86 -23.63 5.97 -11.53
CA PRO A 86 -22.50 6.37 -10.69
C PRO A 86 -22.90 6.71 -9.26
N ASP A 87 -24.02 7.42 -9.10
CA ASP A 87 -24.53 7.83 -7.80
C ASP A 87 -24.87 6.63 -6.92
N SER A 88 -25.57 5.63 -7.46
CA SER A 88 -25.92 4.43 -6.70
C SER A 88 -24.68 3.60 -6.30
N ALA A 89 -23.63 3.59 -7.12
CA ALA A 89 -22.37 2.95 -6.78
C ALA A 89 -21.64 3.67 -5.64
N MET A 90 -21.56 5.02 -5.72
CA MET A 90 -20.96 5.85 -4.68
C MET A 90 -21.68 5.71 -3.33
N ASP A 91 -23.02 5.71 -3.32
CA ASP A 91 -23.80 5.54 -2.09
C ASP A 91 -23.50 4.20 -1.41
N GLN A 92 -23.34 3.12 -2.16
CA GLN A 92 -22.97 1.81 -1.64
C GLN A 92 -21.53 1.77 -1.09
N TRP A 93 -20.57 2.37 -1.81
CA TRP A 93 -19.19 2.44 -1.34
C TRP A 93 -19.04 3.27 -0.06
N MET A 94 -19.78 4.37 0.07
CA MET A 94 -19.76 5.19 1.27
C MET A 94 -20.50 4.55 2.46
N ALA A 95 -21.45 3.64 2.21
CA ALA A 95 -22.17 2.91 3.25
C ALA A 95 -21.34 1.82 3.94
N THR A 96 -20.22 1.40 3.35
CA THR A 96 -19.39 0.30 3.86
C THR A 96 -18.05 0.86 4.38
N ASP A 97 -17.66 0.58 5.62
CA ASP A 97 -16.42 1.09 6.23
C ASP A 97 -15.21 0.80 5.37
N PHE A 98 -15.05 -0.44 4.93
CA PHE A 98 -13.91 -0.90 4.15
C PHE A 98 -13.71 -0.12 2.82
N THR A 99 -14.77 0.19 2.09
CA THR A 99 -14.69 0.94 0.83
C THR A 99 -14.61 2.45 1.07
N ARG A 100 -15.28 2.93 2.13
CA ARG A 100 -15.21 4.33 2.55
C ARG A 100 -13.80 4.73 3.00
N GLU A 101 -13.10 3.86 3.74
CA GLU A 101 -11.72 4.10 4.18
C GLU A 101 -10.77 4.33 3.01
N ARG A 102 -10.92 3.62 1.89
CA ARG A 102 -10.13 3.85 0.68
C ARG A 102 -10.44 5.17 0.00
N ILE A 103 -11.72 5.55 -0.07
CA ILE A 103 -12.15 6.85 -0.61
C ILE A 103 -11.57 8.00 0.22
N LEU A 104 -11.50 7.81 1.54
CA LEU A 104 -11.01 8.80 2.50
C LEU A 104 -9.55 8.59 2.89
N ASN A 105 -8.78 7.79 2.17
CA ASN A 105 -7.37 7.62 2.45
C ASN A 105 -6.60 8.91 2.13
N ALA A 106 -5.83 9.42 3.09
CA ALA A 106 -5.13 10.69 2.98
C ALA A 106 -4.03 10.69 1.90
N ASP A 107 -3.40 9.53 1.67
CA ASP A 107 -2.30 9.38 0.71
C ASP A 107 -2.79 9.31 -0.75
N ALA A 108 -4.08 9.06 -0.97
CA ALA A 108 -4.63 8.99 -2.31
C ALA A 108 -4.49 10.33 -3.05
N THR A 109 -3.81 10.30 -4.19
CA THR A 109 -3.66 11.44 -5.10
C THR A 109 -4.39 11.24 -6.41
N THR A 110 -4.60 9.97 -6.81
CA THR A 110 -5.20 9.59 -8.09
C THR A 110 -6.34 8.60 -7.86
N VAL A 111 -7.41 8.73 -8.62
CA VAL A 111 -8.46 7.71 -8.75
C VAL A 111 -8.63 7.32 -10.21
N SER A 112 -8.56 6.03 -10.51
CA SER A 112 -8.92 5.44 -11.80
C SER A 112 -10.35 4.94 -11.72
N VAL A 113 -11.15 5.19 -12.76
CA VAL A 113 -12.56 4.79 -12.80
C VAL A 113 -12.79 3.88 -14.00
N GLY A 114 -13.34 2.70 -13.75
CA GLY A 114 -13.72 1.73 -14.76
C GLY A 114 -15.20 1.38 -14.68
N TYR A 115 -15.79 1.14 -15.83
CA TYR A 115 -17.17 0.67 -15.96
C TYR A 115 -17.29 -0.35 -17.10
N TYR A 116 -17.96 -1.43 -16.82
CA TYR A 116 -18.29 -2.44 -17.82
C TYR A 116 -19.77 -2.83 -17.75
N GLU A 117 -20.43 -2.86 -18.92
CA GLU A 117 -21.80 -3.32 -19.06
C GLU A 117 -21.81 -4.72 -19.69
N GLY A 118 -22.32 -5.70 -18.95
CA GLY A 118 -22.36 -7.11 -19.37
C GLY A 118 -22.41 -8.06 -18.19
N GLY A 119 -22.13 -9.33 -18.45
CA GLY A 119 -22.06 -10.36 -17.41
C GLY A 119 -23.37 -10.58 -16.63
N VAL A 120 -23.26 -11.25 -15.48
CA VAL A 120 -24.42 -11.68 -14.65
C VAL A 120 -25.15 -10.50 -14.00
N TYR A 121 -24.41 -9.48 -13.57
CA TYR A 121 -24.96 -8.34 -12.83
C TYR A 121 -25.16 -7.10 -13.73
N ASN A 122 -24.89 -7.19 -15.01
CA ASN A 122 -25.07 -6.19 -16.05
C ASN A 122 -24.15 -4.97 -15.94
N ASN A 123 -23.95 -4.41 -14.74
CA ASN A 123 -23.13 -3.19 -14.52
C ASN A 123 -22.03 -3.51 -13.50
N TYR A 124 -20.79 -3.19 -13.84
CA TYR A 124 -19.62 -3.35 -12.97
C TYR A 124 -18.85 -2.05 -12.91
N TRP A 125 -18.65 -1.54 -11.71
CA TRP A 125 -17.94 -0.30 -11.44
C TRP A 125 -16.67 -0.61 -10.66
N VAL A 126 -15.58 0.03 -11.01
CA VAL A 126 -14.28 -0.11 -10.34
C VAL A 126 -13.70 1.27 -10.05
N LEU A 127 -13.16 1.45 -8.84
CA LEU A 127 -12.28 2.54 -8.47
C LEU A 127 -10.95 1.94 -8.05
N ILE A 128 -9.83 2.44 -8.58
CA ILE A 128 -8.50 2.13 -8.08
C ILE A 128 -7.89 3.43 -7.56
N PHE A 129 -7.57 3.47 -6.27
CA PHE A 129 -6.89 4.61 -5.65
C PHE A 129 -5.39 4.35 -5.66
N SER A 130 -4.61 5.38 -6.02
CA SER A 130 -3.17 5.29 -6.09
C SER A 130 -2.47 6.62 -5.77
N TYR A 131 -1.15 6.54 -5.59
CA TYR A 131 -0.24 7.67 -5.51
C TYR A 131 1.09 7.33 -6.22
N PRO A 132 1.87 8.35 -6.68
CA PRO A 132 3.15 8.12 -7.36
C PRO A 132 4.14 7.35 -6.48
N GLU A 133 4.82 6.38 -7.07
CA GLU A 133 5.87 5.61 -6.40
C GLU A 133 6.90 6.54 -5.72
N ASN A 134 7.35 6.16 -4.53
CA ASN A 134 8.34 6.88 -3.72
C ASN A 134 7.93 8.27 -3.18
N SER A 135 6.71 8.75 -3.42
CA SER A 135 6.26 10.07 -2.93
C SER A 135 6.18 10.16 -1.39
N HIS A 136 6.02 9.04 -0.69
CA HIS A 136 5.84 8.98 0.77
C HIS A 136 6.94 8.23 1.53
N THR A 137 7.96 7.71 0.86
CA THR A 137 8.93 6.79 1.49
C THR A 137 9.62 7.40 2.71
N GLU A 138 10.01 8.67 2.65
CA GLU A 138 10.69 9.35 3.77
C GLU A 138 9.74 9.63 4.92
N ASP A 139 8.52 10.07 4.61
CA ASP A 139 7.46 10.30 5.59
C ASP A 139 7.09 8.99 6.29
N TYR A 140 6.98 7.89 5.58
CA TYR A 140 6.70 6.55 6.11
C TYR A 140 7.77 6.06 7.09
N ARG A 141 9.05 6.30 6.80
CA ARG A 141 10.15 5.94 7.72
C ARG A 141 10.01 6.67 9.05
N GLN A 142 9.77 7.98 8.99
CA GLN A 142 9.63 8.80 10.20
C GLN A 142 8.36 8.42 10.98
N GLU A 143 7.27 8.13 10.29
CA GLU A 143 6.00 7.75 10.89
C GLU A 143 6.11 6.39 11.59
N VAL A 144 6.70 5.38 10.96
CA VAL A 144 6.99 4.09 11.61
C VAL A 144 7.83 4.28 12.87
N LEU A 145 8.87 5.15 12.84
CA LEU A 145 9.66 5.45 14.03
C LEU A 145 8.80 6.06 15.14
N ASN A 146 7.93 7.00 14.81
CA ASN A 146 7.04 7.65 15.76
C ASN A 146 6.07 6.65 16.40
N LEU A 147 5.44 5.81 15.60
CA LEU A 147 4.52 4.76 16.04
C LEU A 147 5.21 3.73 16.93
N VAL A 148 6.40 3.27 16.55
CA VAL A 148 7.23 2.35 17.37
C VAL A 148 7.59 2.99 18.70
N ASN A 149 8.01 4.27 18.71
CA ASN A 149 8.35 4.96 19.92
C ASN A 149 7.13 5.19 20.82
N ALA A 150 5.96 5.41 20.25
CA ALA A 150 4.71 5.46 21.03
C ALA A 150 4.39 4.11 21.69
N GLN A 151 4.64 2.97 21.02
CA GLN A 151 4.52 1.65 21.63
C GLN A 151 5.56 1.46 22.75
N ARG A 152 6.83 1.75 22.49
CA ARG A 152 7.92 1.64 23.50
C ARG A 152 7.63 2.46 24.76
N ALA A 153 7.09 3.67 24.60
CA ALA A 153 6.71 4.52 25.73
C ALA A 153 5.67 3.87 26.66
N LYS A 154 4.69 3.12 26.10
CA LYS A 154 3.69 2.36 26.88
C LYS A 154 4.32 1.32 27.80
N TYR A 155 5.53 0.84 27.46
CA TYR A 155 6.30 -0.14 28.23
C TYR A 155 7.45 0.49 29.03
N GLY A 156 7.52 1.82 29.11
CA GLY A 156 8.57 2.54 29.84
C GLY A 156 9.97 2.43 29.24
N LEU A 157 10.07 2.13 27.95
CA LEU A 157 11.34 1.95 27.25
C LEU A 157 11.82 3.26 26.64
N THR A 158 13.15 3.42 26.55
CA THR A 158 13.77 4.57 25.88
C THR A 158 13.39 4.59 24.38
N ALA A 159 13.06 5.77 23.88
CA ALA A 159 12.79 5.98 22.47
C ALA A 159 14.01 5.63 21.60
N LEU A 160 13.76 5.02 20.45
CA LEU A 160 14.78 4.77 19.44
C LEU A 160 15.03 6.04 18.62
N LYS A 161 16.25 6.16 18.11
CA LYS A 161 16.61 7.16 17.10
C LYS A 161 16.56 6.52 15.71
N MET A 162 16.30 7.34 14.71
CA MET A 162 16.52 6.91 13.32
C MET A 162 18.01 6.59 13.15
N GLY A 163 18.32 5.53 12.41
CA GLY A 163 19.68 5.22 11.98
C GLY A 163 20.21 6.26 11.00
N ASP A 164 21.50 6.21 10.76
CA ASP A 164 22.14 7.03 9.74
C ASP A 164 21.80 6.54 8.31
N ASP A 165 22.29 7.27 7.31
CA ASP A 165 22.05 6.95 5.89
C ASP A 165 22.52 5.53 5.53
N ALA A 166 23.62 5.05 6.11
CA ALA A 166 24.16 3.71 5.86
C ALA A 166 23.19 2.61 6.38
N LEU A 167 22.69 2.76 7.61
CA LEU A 167 21.72 1.82 8.17
C LEU A 167 20.37 1.89 7.42
N THR A 168 19.99 3.08 6.97
CA THR A 168 18.77 3.29 6.19
C THR A 168 18.89 2.64 4.80
N ALA A 169 20.02 2.80 4.12
CA ALA A 169 20.28 2.14 2.84
C ALA A 169 20.32 0.61 2.98
N ALA A 170 20.89 0.09 4.06
CA ALA A 170 20.87 -1.35 4.37
C ALA A 170 19.43 -1.87 4.56
N ALA A 171 18.58 -1.14 5.30
CA ALA A 171 17.16 -1.50 5.48
C ALA A 171 16.40 -1.43 4.15
N GLN A 172 16.66 -0.43 3.29
CA GLN A 172 16.05 -0.31 1.97
C GLN A 172 16.41 -1.50 1.07
N THR A 173 17.70 -1.86 0.99
CA THR A 173 18.11 -3.06 0.24
C THR A 173 17.41 -4.32 0.75
N ARG A 174 17.24 -4.48 2.07
CA ARG A 174 16.48 -5.62 2.61
C ARG A 174 15.01 -5.61 2.19
N ALA A 175 14.37 -4.43 2.11
CA ALA A 175 12.99 -4.33 1.63
C ALA A 175 12.87 -4.79 0.16
N GLU A 176 13.84 -4.44 -0.69
CA GLU A 176 13.92 -4.90 -2.08
C GLU A 176 14.19 -6.41 -2.16
N GLU A 177 15.08 -6.95 -1.31
CA GLU A 177 15.40 -8.38 -1.27
C GLU A 177 14.20 -9.24 -0.85
N ILE A 178 13.41 -8.81 0.12
CA ILE A 178 12.22 -9.57 0.55
C ILE A 178 11.07 -9.53 -0.47
N ALA A 179 11.10 -8.64 -1.44
CA ALA A 179 10.21 -8.69 -2.59
C ALA A 179 10.50 -9.90 -3.51
N VAL A 180 11.75 -10.37 -3.50
CA VAL A 180 12.20 -11.52 -4.29
C VAL A 180 12.15 -12.82 -3.48
N VAL A 181 12.57 -12.77 -2.21
CA VAL A 181 12.62 -13.93 -1.31
C VAL A 181 11.95 -13.59 0.00
N ASN A 182 10.74 -14.11 0.23
CA ASN A 182 9.95 -13.86 1.45
C ASN A 182 10.63 -14.51 2.68
N SER A 183 11.77 -13.98 3.12
CA SER A 183 12.60 -14.61 4.15
C SER A 183 13.54 -13.63 4.83
N HIS A 184 13.95 -13.96 6.06
CA HIS A 184 15.11 -13.35 6.74
C HIS A 184 16.47 -13.83 6.16
N VAL A 185 16.46 -14.71 5.17
CA VAL A 185 17.65 -15.09 4.40
C VAL A 185 17.68 -14.22 3.14
N ARG A 186 18.85 -13.69 2.80
CA ARG A 186 19.06 -12.88 1.61
C ARG A 186 19.03 -13.74 0.32
N PRO A 187 18.79 -13.15 -0.85
CA PRO A 187 18.76 -13.88 -2.12
C PRO A 187 20.03 -14.70 -2.42
N ASP A 188 21.19 -14.29 -1.88
CA ASP A 188 22.47 -15.01 -1.99
C ASP A 188 22.65 -16.17 -0.98
N GLY A 189 21.64 -16.43 -0.13
CA GLY A 189 21.65 -17.42 0.92
C GLY A 189 22.31 -16.98 2.22
N SER A 190 22.83 -15.77 2.32
CA SER A 190 23.42 -15.24 3.55
C SER A 190 22.35 -14.78 4.55
N LYS A 191 22.74 -14.54 5.81
CA LYS A 191 21.85 -14.05 6.86
C LYS A 191 21.51 -12.57 6.63
N CYS A 192 20.31 -12.12 7.01
CA CYS A 192 19.85 -10.75 6.83
C CYS A 192 20.84 -9.67 7.27
N PHE A 193 21.48 -9.83 8.43
CA PHE A 193 22.41 -8.83 8.95
C PHE A 193 23.73 -8.70 8.19
N THR A 194 24.01 -9.57 7.20
CA THR A 194 25.20 -9.37 6.35
C THR A 194 25.09 -8.11 5.51
N VAL A 195 23.87 -7.63 5.22
CA VAL A 195 23.63 -6.37 4.53
C VAL A 195 24.31 -5.19 5.22
N LEU A 196 24.40 -5.19 6.54
CA LEU A 196 25.04 -4.11 7.30
C LEU A 196 26.51 -3.90 6.90
N LYS A 197 27.21 -5.00 6.60
CA LYS A 197 28.61 -4.96 6.14
C LYS A 197 28.76 -4.33 4.76
N ASP A 198 27.76 -4.55 3.88
CA ASP A 198 27.77 -4.04 2.51
C ASP A 198 27.74 -2.48 2.51
N TYR A 199 27.13 -1.92 3.55
CA TYR A 199 27.03 -0.47 3.77
C TYR A 199 27.98 0.08 4.83
N GLY A 200 28.92 -0.73 5.33
CA GLY A 200 29.90 -0.30 6.33
C GLY A 200 29.31 0.03 7.70
N VAL A 201 28.12 -0.45 8.00
CA VAL A 201 27.48 -0.29 9.33
C VAL A 201 28.21 -1.15 10.34
N THR A 202 28.72 -0.53 11.40
CA THR A 202 29.48 -1.19 12.48
C THR A 202 28.65 -1.43 13.74
N ASP A 203 27.45 -0.86 13.81
CA ASP A 203 26.52 -1.07 14.91
C ASP A 203 26.16 -2.56 15.04
N THR A 204 25.98 -3.03 16.27
CA THR A 204 25.56 -4.40 16.54
C THR A 204 24.07 -4.56 16.28
N PRO A 205 23.63 -5.45 15.35
CA PRO A 205 22.21 -5.69 15.13
C PRO A 205 21.57 -6.39 16.33
N THR A 206 20.34 -6.00 16.65
CA THR A 206 19.54 -6.58 17.75
C THR A 206 18.26 -7.25 17.29
N GLY A 207 17.82 -7.00 16.03
CA GLY A 207 16.64 -7.63 15.47
C GLY A 207 16.33 -7.12 14.06
N GLU A 208 15.59 -7.92 13.30
CA GLU A 208 14.97 -7.55 12.03
C GLU A 208 13.49 -7.91 12.09
N ASN A 209 12.61 -7.00 11.69
CA ASN A 209 11.21 -7.26 11.40
C ASN A 209 10.98 -7.14 9.91
N ALA A 210 10.27 -8.09 9.32
CA ALA A 210 9.84 -8.07 7.93
C ALA A 210 8.32 -8.16 7.87
N ALA A 211 7.71 -7.47 6.92
CA ALA A 211 6.27 -7.58 6.65
C ALA A 211 5.98 -7.36 5.17
N TRP A 212 4.85 -7.91 4.74
CA TRP A 212 4.36 -7.87 3.37
C TRP A 212 2.88 -7.50 3.34
N GLY A 213 2.49 -6.67 2.38
CA GLY A 213 1.09 -6.37 2.07
C GLY A 213 0.43 -5.28 2.92
N SER A 214 1.08 -4.79 3.98
CA SER A 214 0.57 -3.62 4.73
C SER A 214 0.73 -2.37 3.88
N VAL A 215 -0.35 -1.61 3.73
CA VAL A 215 -0.37 -0.44 2.82
C VAL A 215 -0.02 0.87 3.52
N SER A 216 0.09 0.87 4.84
CA SER A 216 0.44 2.06 5.62
C SER A 216 1.37 1.77 6.80
N PRO A 217 2.05 2.80 7.35
CA PRO A 217 2.83 2.71 8.58
C PRO A 217 2.05 2.16 9.78
N GLU A 218 0.79 2.58 9.95
CA GLU A 218 -0.06 2.11 11.05
C GLU A 218 -0.36 0.63 10.93
N GLU A 219 -0.72 0.16 9.74
CA GLU A 219 -1.02 -1.25 9.50
C GLU A 219 0.19 -2.11 9.79
N VAL A 220 1.37 -1.74 9.28
CA VAL A 220 2.57 -2.56 9.47
C VAL A 220 3.02 -2.58 10.92
N VAL A 221 2.99 -1.45 11.64
CA VAL A 221 3.34 -1.41 13.07
C VAL A 221 2.33 -2.21 13.89
N ASN A 222 1.04 -2.13 13.58
CA ASN A 222 0.02 -2.95 14.22
C ASN A 222 0.25 -4.45 13.95
N ALA A 223 0.57 -4.84 12.73
CA ALA A 223 0.87 -6.23 12.39
C ALA A 223 2.08 -6.74 13.19
N TRP A 224 3.17 -5.96 13.25
CA TRP A 224 4.34 -6.33 14.05
C TRP A 224 4.03 -6.42 15.55
N MET A 225 3.26 -5.49 16.10
CA MET A 225 2.89 -5.53 17.54
C MET A 225 1.97 -6.69 17.89
N ASN A 226 1.21 -7.22 16.95
CA ASN A 226 0.37 -8.40 17.14
C ASN A 226 1.13 -9.73 16.99
N SER A 227 2.37 -9.71 16.50
CA SER A 227 3.26 -10.88 16.38
C SER A 227 4.26 -10.90 17.53
N GLU A 228 4.34 -12.00 18.28
CA GLU A 228 5.20 -12.11 19.47
C GLU A 228 6.68 -11.83 19.15
N GLY A 229 7.20 -12.44 18.08
CA GLY A 229 8.61 -12.28 17.68
C GLY A 229 8.93 -10.85 17.24
N HIS A 230 8.07 -10.25 16.41
CA HIS A 230 8.25 -8.89 15.94
C HIS A 230 8.10 -7.86 17.08
N ARG A 231 7.13 -8.07 17.96
CA ARG A 231 6.92 -7.24 19.15
C ARG A 231 8.13 -7.29 20.08
N ALA A 232 8.76 -8.47 20.24
CA ALA A 232 9.96 -8.61 21.06
C ALA A 232 11.12 -7.76 20.53
N ASN A 233 11.30 -7.66 19.21
CA ASN A 233 12.30 -6.79 18.58
C ASN A 233 11.99 -5.30 18.85
N ILE A 234 10.73 -4.88 18.66
CA ILE A 234 10.28 -3.49 18.93
C ILE A 234 10.51 -3.12 20.39
N LEU A 235 10.22 -4.02 21.32
CA LEU A 235 10.32 -3.79 22.76
C LEU A 235 11.68 -4.21 23.35
N ASN A 236 12.68 -4.51 22.53
CA ASN A 236 14.01 -4.84 23.02
C ASN A 236 14.63 -3.65 23.76
N PRO A 237 14.98 -3.77 25.08
CA PRO A 237 15.54 -2.67 25.86
C PRO A 237 16.97 -2.32 25.46
N GLU A 238 17.68 -3.20 24.74
CA GLU A 238 19.03 -2.93 24.27
C GLU A 238 19.08 -2.13 22.98
N ALA A 239 18.02 -2.12 22.18
CA ALA A 239 17.96 -1.36 20.93
C ALA A 239 18.08 0.16 21.21
N ARG A 240 18.83 0.85 20.36
CA ARG A 240 19.07 2.30 20.43
C ARG A 240 18.66 3.03 19.17
N LYS A 241 18.86 2.39 18.02
CA LYS A 241 18.51 2.92 16.71
C LYS A 241 17.64 1.90 15.97
N MET A 242 16.85 2.40 15.03
CA MET A 242 16.21 1.59 14.02
C MET A 242 16.23 2.33 12.69
N SER A 243 16.25 1.59 11.59
CA SER A 243 15.94 2.12 10.26
C SER A 243 14.85 1.30 9.61
N VAL A 244 14.12 1.95 8.71
CA VAL A 244 13.01 1.37 7.99
C VAL A 244 13.34 1.35 6.50
N GLY A 245 13.18 0.20 5.87
CA GLY A 245 13.13 0.03 4.43
C GLY A 245 11.68 -0.15 4.00
N TYR A 246 11.28 0.55 2.98
CA TYR A 246 9.99 0.37 2.32
C TYR A 246 10.21 0.25 0.82
N TYR A 247 9.60 -0.76 0.23
CA TYR A 247 9.66 -0.98 -1.21
C TYR A 247 8.30 -1.42 -1.72
N TYR A 248 7.80 -0.74 -2.74
CA TYR A 248 6.62 -1.19 -3.48
C TYR A 248 7.05 -1.90 -4.76
N ASN A 249 6.49 -3.07 -5.01
CA ASN A 249 6.70 -3.81 -6.25
C ASN A 249 5.37 -4.40 -6.71
N SER A 250 4.76 -3.77 -7.71
CA SER A 250 3.50 -4.19 -8.30
C SER A 250 3.53 -5.60 -8.90
N ASN A 251 4.73 -6.13 -9.23
CA ASN A 251 4.91 -7.49 -9.72
C ASN A 251 5.12 -8.53 -8.61
N SER A 252 5.24 -8.10 -7.36
CA SER A 252 5.34 -9.02 -6.23
C SER A 252 3.96 -9.49 -5.78
N THR A 253 3.89 -10.66 -5.14
CA THR A 253 2.63 -11.22 -4.61
C THR A 253 1.92 -10.28 -3.63
N TRP A 254 2.66 -9.41 -2.94
CA TRP A 254 2.15 -8.62 -1.82
C TRP A 254 2.14 -7.11 -2.06
N GLY A 255 2.75 -6.62 -3.13
CA GLY A 255 2.87 -5.20 -3.47
C GLY A 255 3.82 -4.44 -2.55
N HIS A 256 3.54 -4.38 -1.26
CA HIS A 256 4.27 -3.63 -0.25
C HIS A 256 5.21 -4.51 0.56
N GLN A 257 6.46 -4.07 0.72
CA GLN A 257 7.49 -4.73 1.51
C GLN A 257 8.04 -3.77 2.55
N TRP A 258 8.11 -4.22 3.80
CA TRP A 258 8.56 -3.43 4.93
C TRP A 258 9.65 -4.17 5.71
N ILE A 259 10.70 -3.45 6.04
CA ILE A 259 11.78 -3.93 6.91
C ILE A 259 12.01 -2.93 8.03
N GLN A 260 12.23 -3.44 9.24
CA GLN A 260 12.89 -2.72 10.33
C GLN A 260 14.19 -3.43 10.68
N ILE A 261 15.30 -2.71 10.77
CA ILE A 261 16.55 -3.18 11.35
C ILE A 261 16.81 -2.41 12.63
N PHE A 262 17.04 -3.12 13.72
CA PHE A 262 17.35 -2.55 15.03
C PHE A 262 18.81 -2.77 15.37
N THR A 263 19.47 -1.74 15.96
CA THR A 263 20.87 -1.78 16.38
C THR A 263 21.09 -1.17 17.76
N LYS A 264 22.24 -1.50 18.36
CA LYS A 264 22.75 -0.92 19.62
C LYS A 264 24.17 -0.41 19.48
#